data_be4c5ff3401fc61dd19030bdd8b94e00
#
_entry.id   be4c5ff3401fc61dd19030bdd8b94e00
#
_cell.length_a   1.000
_cell.length_b   1.000
_cell.length_c   1.000
_cell.angle_alpha   90.00
_cell.angle_beta   90.00
_cell.angle_gamma   90.00
#
_symmetry.space_group_name_H-M   'P 1'
#
loop_
_entity.id
_entity.type
_entity.pdbx_description
1 polymer ?
#
loop_
_entity_poly.entity_id
_entity_poly.type
_entity_poly.pdbx_seq_one_letter_code
_entity_poly.pdbx_strand_id
1 'polypeptide(L)'
;MAAFDHSKTVQPTTPERLRARDTRLRLQTIIRLRWLAVLGQSVTVIGAYWVLGIDLAIGGCFAIIALSAWLNVALRIRYRASQRLKSNYAFIMLAYDILQLAALLYLTGGLENPFAFLLIAPVTVSASTLPVRITIALGVLAIGAATALTTFHYPLPWFSHSTLLIPFPYVMGAWATVVSGILFIGPVSYTHLTLPTTPYV
;
A
#
# COMPACT_ATOMS: atom_id res chain seq x y z
N MET A 1 -38.45 24.31 -49.89
CA MET A 1 -38.67 23.00 -49.29
C MET A 1 -37.31 22.58 -48.72
N ALA A 2 -37.02 22.97 -47.46
CA ALA A 2 -35.74 22.80 -46.81
C ALA A 2 -35.84 21.58 -45.87
N ALA A 3 -35.05 20.55 -46.19
CA ALA A 3 -34.94 19.36 -45.36
C ALA A 3 -34.16 19.69 -44.08
N PHE A 4 -34.79 19.52 -42.92
CA PHE A 4 -34.14 19.61 -41.62
C PHE A 4 -33.38 18.26 -41.38
N ASP A 5 -32.07 18.34 -41.41
CA ASP A 5 -31.19 17.23 -41.00
C ASP A 5 -31.15 17.14 -39.48
N HIS A 6 -31.81 16.14 -38.92
CA HIS A 6 -31.79 15.78 -37.50
C HIS A 6 -30.78 14.68 -37.19
N SER A 7 -29.52 14.84 -37.53
CA SER A 7 -28.47 14.03 -36.99
C SER A 7 -27.86 14.67 -35.72
N LYS A 8 -28.70 14.90 -34.68
CA LYS A 8 -28.20 15.18 -33.35
C LYS A 8 -27.58 13.94 -32.80
N THR A 9 -26.27 13.79 -32.94
CA THR A 9 -25.45 12.88 -32.16
C THR A 9 -25.80 13.02 -30.68
N VAL A 10 -26.52 12.05 -30.15
CA VAL A 10 -26.82 11.91 -28.73
C VAL A 10 -25.48 11.75 -28.02
N GLN A 11 -24.98 12.83 -27.46
CA GLN A 11 -23.83 12.77 -26.56
C GLN A 11 -24.25 11.99 -25.31
N PRO A 12 -23.54 10.92 -24.95
CA PRO A 12 -23.90 10.16 -23.75
C PRO A 12 -23.80 11.08 -22.54
N THR A 13 -24.94 11.19 -21.87
CA THR A 13 -25.17 12.08 -20.74
C THR A 13 -24.31 11.72 -19.55
N THR A 14 -23.70 12.69 -19.05
CA THR A 14 -23.00 13.06 -17.79
C THR A 14 -22.76 12.04 -16.64
N PRO A 15 -23.58 11.04 -16.30
CA PRO A 15 -23.30 10.23 -15.11
C PRO A 15 -22.15 9.20 -15.28
N GLU A 16 -21.95 8.62 -16.46
CA GLU A 16 -20.84 7.68 -16.70
C GLU A 16 -19.48 8.37 -16.77
N ARG A 17 -19.44 9.58 -17.34
CA ARG A 17 -18.21 10.37 -17.37
C ARG A 17 -17.82 10.91 -15.99
N LEU A 18 -18.78 11.18 -15.12
CA LEU A 18 -18.53 11.58 -13.73
C LEU A 18 -18.04 10.40 -12.88
N ARG A 19 -18.63 9.20 -13.02
CA ARG A 19 -18.17 7.98 -12.36
C ARG A 19 -16.77 7.55 -12.79
N ALA A 20 -16.42 7.69 -14.07
CA ALA A 20 -15.06 7.42 -14.56
C ALA A 20 -14.04 8.48 -14.11
N ARG A 21 -14.48 9.63 -13.62
CA ARG A 21 -13.61 10.71 -13.12
C ARG A 21 -13.14 10.47 -11.68
N ASP A 22 -13.95 9.82 -10.84
CA ASP A 22 -13.67 9.70 -9.40
C ASP A 22 -12.76 8.52 -9.00
N THR A 23 -12.59 7.51 -9.84
CA THR A 23 -11.87 6.28 -9.49
C THR A 23 -10.38 6.28 -9.83
N ARG A 24 -9.79 7.41 -10.23
CA ARG A 24 -8.36 7.45 -10.56
C ARG A 24 -7.56 8.17 -9.48
N LEU A 25 -6.71 7.42 -8.79
CA LEU A 25 -5.72 7.98 -7.87
C LEU A 25 -4.96 9.12 -8.52
N ARG A 26 -4.96 10.28 -7.87
CA ARG A 26 -4.08 11.37 -8.27
C ARG A 26 -2.66 11.00 -7.84
N LEU A 27 -1.69 11.12 -8.74
CA LEU A 27 -0.27 10.88 -8.44
C LEU A 27 0.17 11.64 -7.18
N GLN A 28 -0.34 12.85 -6.97
CA GLN A 28 -0.07 13.64 -5.76
C GLN A 28 -0.46 12.95 -4.46
N THR A 29 -1.55 12.19 -4.43
CA THR A 29 -1.98 11.48 -3.22
C THR A 29 -1.00 10.36 -2.88
N ILE A 30 -0.58 9.58 -3.89
CA ILE A 30 0.43 8.51 -3.70
C ILE A 30 1.77 9.10 -3.22
N ILE A 31 2.23 10.18 -3.86
CA ILE A 31 3.48 10.85 -3.46
C ILE A 31 3.42 11.36 -2.02
N ARG A 32 2.30 11.96 -1.60
CA ARG A 32 2.12 12.45 -0.22
C ARG A 32 2.10 11.32 0.80
N LEU A 33 1.35 10.24 0.52
CA LEU A 33 1.30 9.05 1.38
C LEU A 33 2.68 8.41 1.53
N ARG A 34 3.45 8.33 0.44
CA ARG A 34 4.80 7.80 0.46
C ARG A 34 5.78 8.68 1.25
N TRP A 35 5.66 10.02 1.18
CA TRP A 35 6.45 10.92 2.03
C TRP A 35 6.11 10.73 3.51
N LEU A 36 4.83 10.55 3.84
CA LEU A 36 4.41 10.22 5.21
C LEU A 36 4.99 8.88 5.67
N ALA A 37 4.99 7.86 4.79
CA ALA A 37 5.60 6.58 5.08
C ALA A 37 7.11 6.70 5.30
N VAL A 38 7.85 7.42 4.44
CA VAL A 38 9.29 7.68 4.59
C VAL A 38 9.60 8.37 5.93
N LEU A 39 8.83 9.38 6.30
CA LEU A 39 8.99 10.08 7.57
C LEU A 39 8.69 9.15 8.75
N GLY A 40 7.56 8.44 8.72
CA GLY A 40 7.17 7.50 9.79
C GLY A 40 8.21 6.39 9.98
N GLN A 41 8.66 5.76 8.90
CA GLN A 41 9.70 4.73 8.94
C GLN A 41 11.02 5.27 9.48
N SER A 42 11.43 6.49 9.07
CA SER A 42 12.66 7.11 9.56
C SER A 42 12.58 7.39 11.06
N VAL A 43 11.48 7.98 11.52
CA VAL A 43 11.25 8.25 12.96
C VAL A 43 11.24 6.95 13.77
N THR A 44 10.59 5.90 13.25
CA THR A 44 10.54 4.59 13.91
C THR A 44 11.91 3.95 14.04
N VAL A 45 12.70 3.92 12.94
CA VAL A 45 14.05 3.35 12.96
C VAL A 45 14.97 4.14 13.89
N ILE A 46 14.93 5.47 13.86
CA ILE A 46 15.69 6.33 14.77
C ILE A 46 15.26 6.07 16.22
N GLY A 47 13.96 6.06 16.51
CA GLY A 47 13.43 5.82 17.85
C GLY A 47 13.81 4.43 18.38
N ALA A 48 13.71 3.40 17.55
CA ALA A 48 14.14 2.05 17.92
C ALA A 48 15.63 1.98 18.27
N TYR A 49 16.46 2.60 17.46
CA TYR A 49 17.91 2.59 17.68
C TYR A 49 18.34 3.45 18.88
N TRP A 50 17.89 4.73 18.94
CA TRP A 50 18.42 5.71 19.92
C TRP A 50 17.64 5.70 21.25
N VAL A 51 16.33 5.46 21.22
CA VAL A 51 15.48 5.52 22.44
C VAL A 51 15.33 4.15 23.05
N LEU A 52 15.10 3.11 22.22
CA LEU A 52 14.90 1.74 22.71
C LEU A 52 16.20 0.95 22.80
N GLY A 53 17.34 1.47 22.26
CA GLY A 53 18.63 0.79 22.31
C GLY A 53 18.68 -0.53 21.54
N ILE A 54 17.81 -0.71 20.54
CA ILE A 54 17.76 -1.91 19.71
C ILE A 54 18.87 -1.83 18.67
N ASP A 55 19.77 -2.82 18.61
CA ASP A 55 20.91 -2.82 17.69
C ASP A 55 20.47 -3.25 16.27
N LEU A 56 19.75 -2.34 15.60
CA LEU A 56 19.27 -2.55 14.26
C LEU A 56 20.37 -2.36 13.21
N ALA A 57 20.24 -3.05 12.06
CA ALA A 57 21.04 -2.81 10.87
C ALA A 57 20.69 -1.42 10.25
N ILE A 58 20.99 -0.35 10.99
CA ILE A 58 20.55 1.03 10.70
C ILE A 58 20.93 1.48 9.28
N GLY A 59 22.14 1.11 8.81
CA GLY A 59 22.60 1.43 7.46
C GLY A 59 21.72 0.79 6.39
N GLY A 60 21.34 -0.48 6.55
CA GLY A 60 20.43 -1.19 5.64
C GLY A 60 19.02 -0.59 5.66
N CYS A 61 18.48 -0.29 6.84
CA CYS A 61 17.18 0.35 6.98
C CYS A 61 17.14 1.70 6.27
N PHE A 62 18.13 2.56 6.51
CA PHE A 62 18.18 3.87 5.85
C PHE A 62 18.45 3.77 4.34
N ALA A 63 19.21 2.77 3.87
CA ALA A 63 19.39 2.55 2.43
C ALA A 63 18.04 2.23 1.73
N ILE A 64 17.21 1.38 2.33
CA ILE A 64 15.87 1.05 1.81
C ILE A 64 14.95 2.28 1.84
N ILE A 65 14.96 3.05 2.94
CA ILE A 65 14.16 4.27 3.08
C ILE A 65 14.62 5.34 2.08
N ALA A 66 15.92 5.54 1.93
CA ALA A 66 16.51 6.50 1.00
C ALA A 66 16.17 6.15 -0.46
N LEU A 67 16.17 4.86 -0.82
CA LEU A 67 15.75 4.40 -2.15
C LEU A 67 14.28 4.79 -2.42
N SER A 68 13.40 4.64 -1.42
CA SER A 68 11.99 5.05 -1.54
C SER A 68 11.84 6.57 -1.68
N ALA A 69 12.60 7.34 -0.89
CA ALA A 69 12.62 8.80 -1.00
C ALA A 69 13.12 9.26 -2.37
N TRP A 70 14.21 8.66 -2.85
CA TRP A 70 14.77 8.95 -4.18
C TRP A 70 13.79 8.64 -5.31
N LEU A 71 13.13 7.47 -5.26
CA LEU A 71 12.09 7.11 -6.21
C LEU A 71 10.94 8.14 -6.22
N ASN A 72 10.54 8.63 -5.04
CA ASN A 72 9.51 9.64 -4.90
C ASN A 72 9.91 10.98 -5.53
N VAL A 73 11.17 11.39 -5.36
CA VAL A 73 11.73 12.58 -6.00
C VAL A 73 11.78 12.39 -7.53
N ALA A 74 12.27 11.24 -8.00
CA ALA A 74 12.35 10.92 -9.42
C ALA A 74 10.97 10.95 -10.09
N LEU A 75 9.95 10.37 -9.44
CA LEU A 75 8.57 10.42 -9.91
C LEU A 75 8.04 11.86 -9.98
N ARG A 76 8.34 12.68 -8.99
CA ARG A 76 7.91 14.09 -8.97
C ARG A 76 8.55 14.91 -10.08
N ILE A 77 9.80 14.63 -10.42
CA ILE A 77 10.53 15.30 -11.51
C ILE A 77 10.02 14.81 -12.88
N ARG A 78 9.84 13.49 -13.03
CA ARG A 78 9.50 12.87 -14.33
C ARG A 78 8.05 13.06 -14.77
N TYR A 79 7.12 13.15 -13.81
CA TYR A 79 5.69 13.24 -14.08
C TYR A 79 5.10 14.51 -13.51
N ARG A 80 4.29 15.23 -14.31
CA ARG A 80 3.51 16.37 -13.82
C ARG A 80 2.49 15.90 -12.78
N ALA A 81 2.40 16.61 -11.68
CA ALA A 81 1.55 16.29 -10.53
C ALA A 81 0.05 16.11 -10.84
N SER A 82 -0.42 16.66 -11.98
CA SER A 82 -1.81 16.59 -12.45
C SER A 82 -2.12 15.33 -13.29
N GLN A 83 -1.13 14.49 -13.60
CA GLN A 83 -1.37 13.31 -14.43
C GLN A 83 -2.12 12.24 -13.64
N ARG A 84 -3.18 11.71 -14.26
CA ARG A 84 -3.90 10.54 -13.77
C ARG A 84 -3.13 9.30 -14.15
N LEU A 85 -2.72 8.53 -13.16
CA LEU A 85 -2.00 7.28 -13.38
C LEU A 85 -2.90 6.25 -14.07
N LYS A 86 -2.37 5.59 -15.09
CA LYS A 86 -2.96 4.33 -15.59
C LYS A 86 -2.88 3.30 -14.46
N SER A 87 -3.88 2.43 -14.37
CA SER A 87 -3.97 1.40 -13.30
C SER A 87 -2.69 0.56 -13.16
N ASN A 88 -1.98 0.27 -14.25
CA ASN A 88 -0.74 -0.51 -14.22
C ASN A 88 0.41 0.23 -13.48
N TYR A 89 0.52 1.55 -13.65
CA TYR A 89 1.54 2.33 -12.90
C TYR A 89 1.22 2.39 -11.41
N ALA A 90 -0.06 2.54 -11.06
CA ALA A 90 -0.49 2.50 -9.67
C ALA A 90 -0.22 1.13 -9.04
N PHE A 91 -0.45 0.03 -9.77
CA PHE A 91 -0.08 -1.32 -9.34
C PHE A 91 1.41 -1.44 -9.04
N ILE A 92 2.28 -1.04 -9.98
CA ILE A 92 3.74 -1.12 -9.80
C ILE A 92 4.20 -0.32 -8.59
N MET A 93 3.62 0.87 -8.36
CA MET A 93 3.97 1.72 -7.22
C MET A 93 3.57 1.10 -5.89
N LEU A 94 2.34 0.56 -5.79
CA LEU A 94 1.87 -0.08 -4.57
C LEU A 94 2.56 -1.43 -4.32
N ALA A 95 2.88 -2.18 -5.39
CA ALA A 95 3.70 -3.39 -5.28
C ALA A 95 5.11 -3.06 -4.75
N TYR A 96 5.72 -1.97 -5.25
CA TYR A 96 7.00 -1.50 -4.71
C TYR A 96 6.87 -1.12 -3.22
N ASP A 97 5.79 -0.46 -2.79
CA ASP A 97 5.58 -0.11 -1.38
C ASP A 97 5.47 -1.36 -0.49
N ILE A 98 4.80 -2.42 -0.95
CA ILE A 98 4.74 -3.72 -0.25
C ILE A 98 6.14 -4.33 -0.14
N LEU A 99 6.89 -4.38 -1.25
CA LEU A 99 8.22 -4.98 -1.28
C LEU A 99 9.23 -4.17 -0.44
N GLN A 100 9.17 -2.85 -0.49
CA GLN A 100 10.01 -1.96 0.31
C GLN A 100 9.75 -2.15 1.80
N LEU A 101 8.47 -2.23 2.20
CA LEU A 101 8.10 -2.49 3.59
C LEU A 101 8.52 -3.90 4.02
N ALA A 102 8.32 -4.91 3.16
CA ALA A 102 8.78 -6.27 3.43
C ALA A 102 10.31 -6.34 3.61
N ALA A 103 11.08 -5.63 2.79
CA ALA A 103 12.52 -5.54 2.92
C ALA A 103 12.95 -4.86 4.24
N LEU A 104 12.22 -3.83 4.68
CA LEU A 104 12.46 -3.19 5.96
C LEU A 104 12.14 -4.13 7.13
N LEU A 105 11.01 -4.83 7.06
CA LEU A 105 10.61 -5.84 8.04
C LEU A 105 11.63 -6.99 8.08
N TYR A 106 12.13 -7.43 6.93
CA TYR A 106 13.17 -8.46 6.87
C TYR A 106 14.40 -8.10 7.71
N LEU A 107 14.83 -6.83 7.70
CA LEU A 107 15.95 -6.33 8.48
C LEU A 107 15.61 -6.09 9.97
N THR A 108 14.34 -6.08 10.33
CA THR A 108 13.88 -5.64 11.65
C THR A 108 13.01 -6.67 12.37
N GLY A 109 13.18 -7.96 12.09
CA GLY A 109 12.53 -9.05 12.83
C GLY A 109 11.29 -9.65 12.17
N GLY A 110 11.08 -9.41 10.87
CA GLY A 110 9.99 -10.04 10.12
C GLY A 110 8.60 -9.75 10.71
N LEU A 111 7.82 -10.80 10.93
CA LEU A 111 6.48 -10.70 11.56
C LEU A 111 6.52 -10.56 13.09
N GLU A 112 7.69 -10.68 13.71
CA GLU A 112 7.89 -10.35 15.12
C GLU A 112 7.82 -8.84 15.35
N ASN A 113 8.04 -8.06 14.29
CA ASN A 113 7.95 -6.62 14.30
C ASN A 113 6.47 -6.17 14.29
N PRO A 114 6.02 -5.37 15.27
CA PRO A 114 4.62 -4.90 15.33
C PRO A 114 4.20 -4.08 14.10
N PHE A 115 5.15 -3.52 13.36
CA PHE A 115 4.85 -2.79 12.12
C PHE A 115 4.51 -3.69 10.92
N ALA A 116 4.54 -5.02 11.06
CA ALA A 116 4.10 -5.96 10.02
C ALA A 116 2.66 -5.72 9.56
N PHE A 117 1.78 -5.20 10.43
CA PHE A 117 0.42 -4.82 10.06
C PHE A 117 0.33 -3.74 8.96
N LEU A 118 1.38 -2.95 8.79
CA LEU A 118 1.41 -1.94 7.72
C LEU A 118 1.41 -2.55 6.31
N LEU A 119 1.67 -3.85 6.16
CA LEU A 119 1.50 -4.57 4.87
C LEU A 119 0.06 -4.50 4.35
N ILE A 120 -0.92 -4.26 5.22
CA ILE A 120 -2.32 -4.10 4.85
C ILE A 120 -2.56 -2.75 4.14
N ALA A 121 -1.80 -1.71 4.48
CA ALA A 121 -2.05 -0.33 4.03
C ALA A 121 -2.05 -0.15 2.49
N PRO A 122 -1.06 -0.65 1.70
CA PRO A 122 -1.10 -0.54 0.25
C PRO A 122 -2.29 -1.26 -0.39
N VAL A 123 -2.72 -2.40 0.22
CA VAL A 123 -3.88 -3.16 -0.26
C VAL A 123 -5.16 -2.37 -0.01
N THR A 124 -5.31 -1.74 1.15
CA THR A 124 -6.45 -0.85 1.49
C THR A 124 -6.55 0.32 0.52
N VAL A 125 -5.42 0.97 0.23
CA VAL A 125 -5.38 2.07 -0.75
C VAL A 125 -5.80 1.58 -2.13
N SER A 126 -5.38 0.39 -2.55
CA SER A 126 -5.76 -0.17 -3.84
C SER A 126 -7.26 -0.49 -3.90
N ALA A 127 -7.81 -1.05 -2.83
CA ALA A 127 -9.21 -1.47 -2.75
C ALA A 127 -10.18 -0.29 -2.89
N SER A 128 -9.80 0.90 -2.42
CA SER A 128 -10.62 2.10 -2.51
C SER A 128 -10.57 2.80 -3.89
N THR A 129 -9.60 2.45 -4.76
CA THR A 129 -9.28 3.29 -5.91
C THR A 129 -8.96 2.55 -7.20
N LEU A 130 -8.63 1.27 -7.13
CA LEU A 130 -8.19 0.46 -8.27
C LEU A 130 -9.17 -0.67 -8.58
N PRO A 131 -9.13 -1.20 -9.82
CA PRO A 131 -9.91 -2.37 -10.17
C PRO A 131 -9.55 -3.57 -9.29
N VAL A 132 -10.55 -4.37 -8.98
CA VAL A 132 -10.46 -5.56 -8.11
C VAL A 132 -9.33 -6.50 -8.45
N ARG A 133 -9.13 -6.77 -9.73
CA ARG A 133 -8.03 -7.67 -10.18
C ARG A 133 -6.67 -7.20 -9.67
N ILE A 134 -6.46 -5.89 -9.64
CA ILE A 134 -5.23 -5.27 -9.15
C ILE A 134 -5.15 -5.38 -7.63
N THR A 135 -6.26 -5.14 -6.93
CA THR A 135 -6.32 -5.29 -5.47
C THR A 135 -6.06 -6.73 -5.04
N ILE A 136 -6.64 -7.71 -5.74
CA ILE A 136 -6.36 -9.14 -5.49
C ILE A 136 -4.88 -9.44 -5.71
N ALA A 137 -4.28 -8.98 -6.81
CA ALA A 137 -2.87 -9.21 -7.09
C ALA A 137 -1.95 -8.61 -6.01
N LEU A 138 -2.26 -7.39 -5.53
CA LEU A 138 -1.53 -6.76 -4.43
C LEU A 138 -1.76 -7.48 -3.09
N GLY A 139 -2.97 -7.98 -2.84
CA GLY A 139 -3.28 -8.80 -1.67
C GLY A 139 -2.48 -10.10 -1.66
N VAL A 140 -2.42 -10.81 -2.80
CA VAL A 140 -1.61 -12.03 -2.95
C VAL A 140 -0.12 -11.71 -2.73
N LEU A 141 0.39 -10.60 -3.27
CA LEU A 141 1.77 -10.16 -3.05
C LEU A 141 2.05 -9.89 -1.57
N ALA A 142 1.14 -9.18 -0.88
CA ALA A 142 1.30 -8.86 0.54
C ALA A 142 1.22 -10.11 1.44
N ILE A 143 0.30 -11.04 1.14
CA ILE A 143 0.20 -12.33 1.84
C ILE A 143 1.47 -13.16 1.60
N GLY A 144 1.96 -13.21 0.35
CA GLY A 144 3.20 -13.90 0.02
C GLY A 144 4.41 -13.33 0.77
N ALA A 145 4.51 -11.99 0.82
CA ALA A 145 5.56 -11.30 1.58
C ALA A 145 5.45 -11.61 3.09
N ALA A 146 4.25 -11.50 3.67
CA ALA A 146 4.02 -11.85 5.07
C ALA A 146 4.38 -13.31 5.36
N THR A 147 3.99 -14.24 4.49
CA THR A 147 4.32 -15.67 4.64
C THR A 147 5.83 -15.90 4.58
N ALA A 148 6.54 -15.26 3.64
CA ALA A 148 8.00 -15.36 3.57
C ALA A 148 8.67 -14.82 4.85
N LEU A 149 8.16 -13.73 5.41
CA LEU A 149 8.67 -13.10 6.61
C LEU A 149 8.41 -13.90 7.90
N THR A 150 7.60 -14.96 7.89
CA THR A 150 7.46 -15.87 9.06
C THR A 150 8.73 -16.68 9.31
N THR A 151 9.51 -16.94 8.26
CA THR A 151 10.68 -17.83 8.31
C THR A 151 11.96 -17.14 7.85
N PHE A 152 11.87 -16.21 6.92
CA PHE A 152 13.01 -15.50 6.33
C PHE A 152 13.05 -14.07 6.83
N HIS A 153 13.80 -13.82 7.90
CA HIS A 153 14.07 -12.50 8.43
C HIS A 153 15.34 -12.50 9.27
N TYR A 154 15.97 -11.35 9.43
CA TYR A 154 17.00 -11.19 10.44
C TYR A 154 16.34 -11.21 11.82
N PRO A 155 16.92 -11.95 12.80
CA PRO A 155 16.41 -11.95 14.16
C PRO A 155 16.45 -10.53 14.71
N LEU A 156 15.41 -10.13 15.45
CA LEU A 156 15.36 -8.85 16.10
C LEU A 156 16.38 -8.82 17.24
N PRO A 157 17.47 -8.03 17.15
CA PRO A 157 18.41 -7.90 18.24
C PRO A 157 17.72 -7.15 19.39
N TRP A 158 17.50 -7.83 20.50
CA TRP A 158 16.97 -7.23 21.71
C TRP A 158 18.11 -6.84 22.65
N PHE A 159 17.88 -5.94 23.61
CA PHE A 159 18.88 -5.37 24.51
C PHE A 159 20.07 -6.28 24.83
N SER A 160 21.30 -5.79 24.68
CA SER A 160 22.54 -6.42 25.15
C SER A 160 22.81 -7.85 24.64
N HIS A 161 22.82 -8.07 23.33
CA HIS A 161 23.18 -9.35 22.69
C HIS A 161 22.26 -10.54 22.99
N SER A 162 21.08 -10.33 23.57
CA SER A 162 20.05 -11.37 23.70
C SER A 162 19.10 -11.34 22.50
N THR A 163 18.86 -12.49 21.86
CA THR A 163 17.79 -12.61 20.87
C THR A 163 16.46 -12.78 21.59
N LEU A 164 15.47 -11.98 21.23
CA LEU A 164 14.11 -12.19 21.74
C LEU A 164 13.53 -13.44 21.06
N LEU A 165 13.39 -14.51 21.81
CA LEU A 165 12.72 -15.73 21.31
C LEU A 165 11.21 -15.53 21.44
N ILE A 166 10.57 -15.03 20.38
CA ILE A 166 9.12 -14.92 20.31
C ILE A 166 8.55 -16.31 19.99
N PRO A 167 7.59 -16.81 20.78
CA PRO A 167 6.99 -18.11 20.53
C PRO A 167 6.34 -18.18 19.15
N PHE A 168 6.56 -19.25 18.39
CA PHE A 168 6.00 -19.47 17.06
C PHE A 168 4.48 -19.25 16.98
N PRO A 169 3.64 -19.61 17.96
CA PRO A 169 2.22 -19.30 17.96
C PRO A 169 1.90 -17.79 17.86
N TYR A 170 2.76 -16.94 18.44
CA TYR A 170 2.58 -15.47 18.31
C TYR A 170 2.83 -15.02 16.86
N VAL A 171 3.89 -15.52 16.22
CA VAL A 171 4.19 -15.21 14.81
C VAL A 171 3.04 -15.66 13.90
N MET A 172 2.46 -16.83 14.18
CA MET A 172 1.28 -17.33 13.45
C MET A 172 0.05 -16.46 13.70
N GLY A 173 -0.14 -15.96 14.91
CA GLY A 173 -1.20 -15.00 15.22
C GLY A 173 -1.03 -13.68 14.46
N ALA A 174 0.17 -13.14 14.39
CA ALA A 174 0.49 -11.95 13.62
C ALA A 174 0.25 -12.18 12.11
N TRP A 175 0.70 -13.32 11.58
CA TRP A 175 0.42 -13.72 10.21
C TRP A 175 -1.07 -13.82 9.92
N ALA A 176 -1.82 -14.53 10.77
CA ALA A 176 -3.27 -14.68 10.62
C ALA A 176 -3.99 -13.33 10.63
N THR A 177 -3.53 -12.39 11.46
CA THR A 177 -4.11 -11.04 11.52
C THR A 177 -3.87 -10.26 10.23
N VAL A 178 -2.65 -10.30 9.68
CA VAL A 178 -2.35 -9.64 8.39
C VAL A 178 -3.18 -10.26 7.27
N VAL A 179 -3.23 -11.59 7.18
CA VAL A 179 -4.01 -12.30 6.15
C VAL A 179 -5.51 -12.01 6.28
N SER A 180 -6.06 -12.09 7.48
CA SER A 180 -7.47 -11.80 7.74
C SER A 180 -7.82 -10.36 7.40
N GLY A 181 -6.96 -9.40 7.77
CA GLY A 181 -7.11 -7.99 7.42
C GLY A 181 -7.16 -7.77 5.91
N ILE A 182 -6.26 -8.39 5.15
CA ILE A 182 -6.23 -8.31 3.68
C ILE A 182 -7.50 -8.95 3.07
N LEU A 183 -7.88 -10.11 3.53
CA LEU A 183 -9.07 -10.82 3.04
C LEU A 183 -10.37 -10.06 3.34
N PHE A 184 -10.44 -9.37 4.49
CA PHE A 184 -11.61 -8.59 4.88
C PHE A 184 -11.79 -7.31 4.05
N ILE A 185 -10.71 -6.69 3.60
CA ILE A 185 -10.74 -5.45 2.80
C ILE A 185 -11.44 -5.67 1.46
N GLY A 186 -11.23 -6.81 0.81
CA GLY A 186 -11.83 -7.11 -0.49
C GLY A 186 -13.37 -7.01 -0.48
N PRO A 187 -14.09 -7.83 0.30
CA PRO A 187 -15.56 -7.81 0.39
C PRO A 187 -16.12 -6.46 0.85
N VAL A 188 -15.50 -5.81 1.85
CA VAL A 188 -15.97 -4.52 2.38
C VAL A 188 -15.93 -3.43 1.32
N SER A 189 -14.87 -3.35 0.54
CA SER A 189 -14.77 -2.37 -0.56
C SER A 189 -15.82 -2.61 -1.64
N TYR A 190 -16.21 -3.86 -1.88
CA TYR A 190 -17.27 -4.20 -2.85
C TYR A 190 -18.66 -3.82 -2.38
N THR A 191 -19.00 -4.12 -1.15
CA THR A 191 -20.35 -3.83 -0.61
C THR A 191 -20.63 -2.33 -0.57
N HIS A 192 -19.63 -1.51 -0.26
CA HIS A 192 -19.79 -0.05 -0.27
C HIS A 192 -19.88 0.57 -1.67
N LEU A 193 -19.32 -0.07 -2.70
CA LEU A 193 -19.36 0.42 -4.08
C LEU A 193 -20.62 -0.03 -4.84
N THR A 194 -21.29 -1.09 -4.37
CA THR A 194 -22.45 -1.69 -5.06
C THR A 194 -23.79 -1.33 -4.44
N LEU A 195 -23.84 -0.62 -3.32
CA LEU A 195 -25.11 -0.12 -2.79
C LEU A 195 -25.70 0.89 -3.80
N PRO A 196 -26.81 0.57 -4.49
CA PRO A 196 -27.50 1.54 -5.30
C PRO A 196 -28.05 2.60 -4.35
N THR A 197 -27.65 3.86 -4.54
CA THR A 197 -28.41 4.98 -4.02
C THR A 197 -29.75 5.01 -4.79
N THR A 198 -30.71 4.19 -4.38
CA THR A 198 -32.09 4.40 -4.78
C THR A 198 -32.55 5.69 -4.12
N PRO A 199 -32.85 6.74 -4.89
CA PRO A 199 -33.55 7.87 -4.32
C PRO A 199 -34.93 7.33 -3.89
N TYR A 200 -35.24 7.40 -2.61
CA TYR A 200 -36.61 7.28 -2.15
C TYR A 200 -37.38 8.46 -2.73
N VAL A 201 -38.28 8.19 -3.66
CA VAL A 201 -39.30 9.09 -4.14
C VAL A 201 -40.45 9.07 -3.13
#